data_2f7c492865518e27a9fb56e47281d99a
#
_entry.id   2f7c492865518e27a9fb56e47281d99a
#
_cell.length_a   1.000
_cell.length_b   1.000
_cell.length_c   1.000
_cell.angle_alpha   90.00
_cell.angle_beta   90.00
_cell.angle_gamma   90.00
#
_symmetry.space_group_name_H-M   'P 1'
#
loop_
_entity.id
_entity.type
_entity.pdbx_description
1 polymer ?
#
loop_
_entity_poly.entity_id
_entity_poly.type
_entity_poly.pdbx_seq_one_letter_code
_entity_poly.pdbx_strand_id
1 'polypeptide(L)'
;MKEMHVFGMDLADFPVKEALRKIDEYLENAKVNTVSFLSMDVLMAAGEDEELRTYLSSMDITVPISTEILDAAGIAGRSRLKEVEEGKFYKELMKKVSDEKRTAFLLTEKEETIESFGEYLKNLAPGIEIVGSFAYEKLSGDSDMIVNEINSTFPDIVFSRLGSPKQEKFVYENAPKLNVKLWVALKEEFAAKLPQRDNGFKRLRKMIQSLIFKRRLNKYNNDDNNGEN
;
A
#
# COMPACT_ATOMS: atom_id res chain seq x y z
N MET A 1 -4.28 -12.29 15.06
CA MET A 1 -4.20 -11.00 14.33
C MET A 1 -3.31 -10.11 15.18
N LYS A 2 -2.18 -9.66 14.70
CA LYS A 2 -1.42 -8.62 15.40
C LYS A 2 -1.87 -7.29 14.81
N GLU A 3 -2.54 -6.51 15.60
CA GLU A 3 -2.90 -5.15 15.24
C GLU A 3 -1.70 -4.25 15.53
N MET A 4 -1.37 -3.41 14.56
CA MET A 4 -0.38 -2.36 14.71
C MET A 4 -1.11 -1.07 15.05
N HIS A 5 -0.95 -0.59 16.29
CA HIS A 5 -1.60 0.63 16.72
C HIS A 5 -0.69 1.85 16.51
N VAL A 6 -1.12 2.77 15.63
CA VAL A 6 -0.35 4.00 15.30
C VAL A 6 -1.32 5.14 14.97
N PHE A 7 -1.17 6.31 15.56
CA PHE A 7 -2.04 7.49 15.37
C PHE A 7 -3.53 7.19 15.55
N GLY A 8 -3.90 6.41 16.59
CA GLY A 8 -5.28 6.05 16.87
C GLY A 8 -5.90 5.06 15.87
N MET A 9 -5.11 4.47 14.99
CA MET A 9 -5.55 3.45 14.04
C MET A 9 -5.13 2.06 14.49
N ASP A 10 -6.03 1.10 14.35
CA ASP A 10 -5.73 -0.33 14.42
C ASP A 10 -5.53 -0.84 13.00
N LEU A 11 -4.29 -1.12 12.65
CA LEU A 11 -3.88 -1.49 11.31
C LEU A 11 -3.57 -2.98 11.23
N ALA A 12 -4.04 -3.64 10.18
CA ALA A 12 -3.90 -5.08 9.97
C ALA A 12 -2.48 -5.46 9.50
N ASP A 13 -1.51 -5.55 10.41
CA ASP A 13 -0.13 -5.97 10.14
C ASP A 13 0.04 -7.48 10.36
N PHE A 14 0.65 -8.16 9.39
CA PHE A 14 0.90 -9.60 9.43
C PHE A 14 2.36 -9.92 9.11
N PRO A 15 2.96 -10.93 9.75
CA PRO A 15 4.20 -11.52 9.27
C PRO A 15 4.06 -12.00 7.82
N VAL A 16 5.11 -11.92 7.04
CA VAL A 16 5.06 -12.19 5.59
C VAL A 16 4.39 -13.52 5.23
N LYS A 17 4.70 -14.58 5.94
CA LYS A 17 4.11 -15.91 5.70
C LYS A 17 2.59 -15.91 5.89
N GLU A 18 2.10 -15.22 6.91
CA GLU A 18 0.66 -15.13 7.20
C GLU A 18 -0.04 -14.21 6.18
N ALA A 19 0.57 -13.08 5.85
CA ALA A 19 0.07 -12.19 4.83
C ALA A 19 -0.08 -12.88 3.46
N LEU A 20 0.92 -13.67 3.04
CA LEU A 20 0.86 -14.42 1.77
C LEU A 20 -0.24 -15.50 1.80
N ARG A 21 -0.44 -16.19 2.92
CA ARG A 21 -1.56 -17.14 3.05
C ARG A 21 -2.91 -16.44 2.90
N LYS A 22 -3.05 -15.22 3.45
CA LYS A 22 -4.25 -14.41 3.23
C LYS A 22 -4.41 -14.00 1.76
N ILE A 23 -3.31 -13.65 1.08
CA ILE A 23 -3.34 -13.37 -0.36
C ILE A 23 -3.87 -14.58 -1.14
N ASP A 24 -3.47 -15.81 -0.78
CA ASP A 24 -4.01 -17.03 -1.40
C ASP A 24 -5.53 -17.11 -1.23
N GLU A 25 -6.03 -16.89 -0.02
CA GLU A 25 -7.45 -16.88 0.29
C GLU A 25 -8.20 -15.75 -0.46
N TYR A 26 -7.58 -14.57 -0.59
CA TYR A 26 -8.15 -13.42 -1.27
C TYR A 26 -8.27 -13.60 -2.79
N LEU A 27 -7.29 -14.24 -3.39
CA LEU A 27 -7.31 -14.53 -4.83
C LEU A 27 -8.35 -15.57 -5.22
N GLU A 28 -8.88 -16.34 -4.26
CA GLU A 28 -9.92 -17.36 -4.48
C GLU A 28 -11.34 -16.90 -4.09
N ASN A 29 -11.47 -15.78 -3.37
CA ASN A 29 -12.78 -15.28 -2.98
C ASN A 29 -13.36 -14.28 -4.01
N ALA A 30 -14.64 -13.94 -3.85
CA ALA A 30 -15.36 -13.03 -4.77
C ALA A 30 -15.39 -11.56 -4.27
N LYS A 31 -14.67 -11.24 -3.18
CA LYS A 31 -14.63 -9.88 -2.63
C LYS A 31 -13.36 -9.18 -3.07
N VAL A 32 -13.42 -7.87 -3.20
CA VAL A 32 -12.21 -7.04 -3.29
C VAL A 32 -11.51 -7.06 -1.94
N ASN A 33 -10.27 -7.51 -1.93
CA ASN A 33 -9.43 -7.46 -0.74
C ASN A 33 -8.29 -6.47 -0.99
N THR A 34 -7.86 -5.79 0.05
CA THR A 34 -7.02 -4.60 -0.07
C THR A 34 -5.68 -4.76 0.63
N VAL A 35 -4.61 -4.34 -0.05
CA VAL A 35 -3.26 -4.24 0.49
C VAL A 35 -2.76 -2.82 0.35
N SER A 36 -2.36 -2.17 1.44
CA SER A 36 -1.76 -0.84 1.41
C SER A 36 -0.34 -0.84 1.98
N PHE A 37 0.59 -0.23 1.25
CA PHE A 37 1.98 -0.04 1.69
C PHE A 37 2.12 1.28 2.43
N LEU A 38 2.38 1.20 3.72
CA LEU A 38 2.39 2.33 4.64
C LEU A 38 3.77 2.99 4.74
N SER A 39 3.83 4.28 4.48
CA SER A 39 4.99 5.13 4.75
C SER A 39 4.76 6.01 5.97
N MET A 40 5.85 6.55 6.55
CA MET A 40 5.76 7.52 7.64
C MET A 40 4.93 8.75 7.24
N ASP A 41 5.06 9.22 6.00
CA ASP A 41 4.33 10.40 5.52
C ASP A 41 2.83 10.16 5.48
N VAL A 42 2.39 8.99 4.98
CA VAL A 42 0.96 8.60 4.95
C VAL A 42 0.40 8.48 6.37
N LEU A 43 1.15 7.86 7.29
CA LEU A 43 0.71 7.74 8.68
C LEU A 43 0.66 9.09 9.39
N MET A 44 1.61 10.00 9.13
CA MET A 44 1.57 11.36 9.66
C MET A 44 0.38 12.16 9.12
N ALA A 45 0.05 12.00 7.83
CA ALA A 45 -1.13 12.62 7.24
C ALA A 45 -2.42 12.08 7.87
N ALA A 46 -2.52 10.78 8.08
CA ALA A 46 -3.65 10.14 8.76
C ALA A 46 -3.79 10.61 10.22
N GLY A 47 -2.70 10.98 10.89
CA GLY A 47 -2.75 11.59 12.23
C GLY A 47 -3.52 12.92 12.27
N GLU A 48 -3.63 13.62 11.15
CA GLU A 48 -4.30 14.91 11.00
C GLU A 48 -5.62 14.82 10.19
N ASP A 49 -5.90 13.68 9.55
CA ASP A 49 -7.04 13.46 8.63
C ASP A 49 -7.84 12.21 9.05
N GLU A 50 -9.04 12.44 9.58
CA GLU A 50 -9.94 11.39 10.09
C GLU A 50 -10.48 10.48 8.96
N GLU A 51 -10.73 11.05 7.78
CA GLU A 51 -11.18 10.25 6.64
C GLU A 51 -10.08 9.28 6.21
N LEU A 52 -8.82 9.77 6.11
CA LEU A 52 -7.69 8.91 5.78
C LEU A 52 -7.45 7.83 6.84
N ARG A 53 -7.65 8.14 8.14
CA ARG A 53 -7.62 7.12 9.21
C ARG A 53 -8.65 6.02 8.96
N THR A 54 -9.88 6.42 8.64
CA THR A 54 -10.96 5.46 8.33
C THR A 54 -10.60 4.58 7.14
N TYR A 55 -10.09 5.16 6.05
CA TYR A 55 -9.69 4.40 4.87
C TYR A 55 -8.57 3.40 5.17
N LEU A 56 -7.51 3.84 5.87
CA LEU A 56 -6.39 2.97 6.22
C LEU A 56 -6.77 1.85 7.19
N SER A 57 -7.63 2.14 8.18
CA SER A 57 -8.13 1.14 9.13
C SER A 57 -9.04 0.09 8.47
N SER A 58 -9.61 0.40 7.31
CA SER A 58 -10.45 -0.54 6.54
C SER A 58 -9.65 -1.50 5.66
N MET A 59 -8.34 -1.31 5.49
CA MET A 59 -7.51 -2.16 4.64
C MET A 59 -7.34 -3.56 5.26
N ASP A 60 -7.46 -4.60 4.42
CA ASP A 60 -7.36 -6.00 4.87
C ASP A 60 -5.93 -6.40 5.26
N ILE A 61 -4.93 -5.82 4.58
CA ILE A 61 -3.51 -5.97 4.92
C ILE A 61 -2.84 -4.61 4.79
N THR A 62 -2.12 -4.22 5.84
CA THR A 62 -1.22 -3.06 5.80
C THR A 62 0.23 -3.50 5.91
N VAL A 63 1.10 -2.94 5.09
CA VAL A 63 2.50 -3.33 4.98
C VAL A 63 3.40 -2.14 5.30
N PRO A 64 4.00 -2.07 6.49
CA PRO A 64 5.00 -1.05 6.80
C PRO A 64 6.19 -1.13 5.84
N ILE A 65 6.61 0.01 5.29
CA ILE A 65 7.77 0.06 4.38
C ILE A 65 9.07 0.47 5.06
N SER A 66 9.03 0.72 6.36
CA SER A 66 10.21 1.04 7.17
C SER A 66 10.08 0.51 8.59
N THR A 67 11.21 0.16 9.18
CA THR A 67 11.28 -0.39 10.55
C THR A 67 10.88 0.63 11.61
N GLU A 68 11.03 1.92 11.32
CA GLU A 68 10.62 3.02 12.22
C GLU A 68 9.11 3.01 12.52
N ILE A 69 8.31 2.52 11.57
CA ILE A 69 6.85 2.35 11.77
C ILE A 69 6.59 1.23 12.79
N LEU A 70 7.30 0.10 12.66
CA LEU A 70 7.20 -1.00 13.61
C LEU A 70 7.67 -0.60 15.02
N ASP A 71 8.79 0.13 15.09
CA ASP A 71 9.32 0.66 16.36
C ASP A 71 8.29 1.58 17.05
N ALA A 72 7.63 2.44 16.28
CA ALA A 72 6.57 3.34 16.78
C ALA A 72 5.36 2.58 17.33
N ALA A 73 5.04 1.43 16.74
CA ALA A 73 3.97 0.53 17.18
C ALA A 73 4.41 -0.45 18.29
N GLY A 74 5.65 -0.33 18.81
CA GLY A 74 6.17 -1.23 19.83
C GLY A 74 6.49 -2.64 19.34
N ILE A 75 6.61 -2.86 18.03
CA ILE A 75 6.89 -4.16 17.42
C ILE A 75 8.40 -4.33 17.26
N ALA A 76 9.05 -4.97 18.23
CA ALA A 76 10.51 -5.13 18.31
C ALA A 76 11.03 -6.52 17.87
N GLY A 77 10.21 -7.39 17.32
CA GLY A 77 10.59 -8.74 16.91
C GLY A 77 11.62 -8.75 15.78
N ARG A 78 12.85 -9.24 16.01
CA ARG A 78 13.94 -9.24 15.02
C ARG A 78 13.52 -9.80 13.65
N SER A 79 12.73 -10.85 13.62
CA SER A 79 12.24 -11.47 12.37
C SER A 79 11.36 -10.49 11.60
N ARG A 80 10.43 -9.80 12.28
CA ARG A 80 9.51 -8.84 11.64
C ARG A 80 10.24 -7.60 11.12
N LEU A 81 11.17 -7.07 11.91
CA LEU A 81 12.02 -5.94 11.49
C LEU A 81 12.80 -6.29 10.21
N LYS A 82 13.41 -7.48 10.17
CA LYS A 82 14.15 -7.95 8.99
C LYS A 82 13.26 -8.13 7.75
N GLU A 83 12.04 -8.64 7.91
CA GLU A 83 11.07 -8.76 6.81
C GLU A 83 10.75 -7.41 6.18
N VAL A 84 10.57 -6.37 6.99
CA VAL A 84 10.29 -5.00 6.52
C VAL A 84 11.53 -4.38 5.89
N GLU A 85 12.70 -4.50 6.52
CA GLU A 85 13.97 -3.96 6.01
C GLU A 85 14.32 -4.54 4.62
N GLU A 86 14.10 -5.84 4.44
CA GLU A 86 14.34 -6.53 3.17
C GLU A 86 13.23 -6.34 2.13
N GLY A 87 12.10 -5.71 2.48
CA GLY A 87 10.93 -5.59 1.61
C GLY A 87 10.35 -6.95 1.21
N LYS A 88 10.43 -7.92 2.12
CA LYS A 88 10.18 -9.34 1.83
C LYS A 88 8.77 -9.59 1.33
N PHE A 89 7.75 -8.96 1.93
CA PHE A 89 6.36 -9.16 1.50
C PHE A 89 6.18 -8.81 0.02
N TYR A 90 6.68 -7.63 -0.40
CA TYR A 90 6.53 -7.19 -1.79
C TYR A 90 7.23 -8.13 -2.78
N LYS A 91 8.45 -8.57 -2.46
CA LYS A 91 9.21 -9.51 -3.29
C LYS A 91 8.47 -10.84 -3.45
N GLU A 92 7.96 -11.40 -2.37
CA GLU A 92 7.23 -12.67 -2.39
C GLU A 92 5.87 -12.51 -3.10
N LEU A 93 5.17 -11.39 -2.92
CA LEU A 93 3.94 -11.08 -3.65
C LEU A 93 4.21 -11.03 -5.17
N MET A 94 5.24 -10.31 -5.61
CA MET A 94 5.56 -10.19 -7.03
C MET A 94 6.03 -11.53 -7.62
N LYS A 95 6.78 -12.32 -6.86
CA LYS A 95 7.12 -13.68 -7.25
C LYS A 95 5.88 -14.53 -7.46
N LYS A 96 4.93 -14.51 -6.51
CA LYS A 96 3.65 -15.23 -6.61
C LYS A 96 2.85 -14.80 -7.84
N VAL A 97 2.72 -13.48 -8.07
CA VAL A 97 2.04 -12.93 -9.26
C VAL A 97 2.67 -13.45 -10.55
N SER A 98 4.00 -13.53 -10.59
CA SER A 98 4.75 -14.06 -11.74
C SER A 98 4.54 -15.55 -11.93
N ASP A 99 4.71 -16.35 -10.87
CA ASP A 99 4.67 -17.82 -10.91
C ASP A 99 3.27 -18.32 -11.30
N GLU A 100 2.22 -17.63 -10.85
CA GLU A 100 0.82 -17.95 -11.11
C GLU A 100 0.27 -17.27 -12.37
N LYS A 101 1.07 -16.47 -13.07
CA LYS A 101 0.67 -15.73 -14.29
C LYS A 101 -0.62 -14.92 -14.09
N ARG A 102 -0.70 -14.20 -12.98
CA ARG A 102 -1.88 -13.42 -12.63
C ARG A 102 -2.07 -12.24 -13.58
N THR A 103 -3.34 -11.95 -13.88
CA THR A 103 -3.74 -10.77 -14.66
C THR A 103 -3.75 -9.51 -13.79
N ALA A 104 -3.31 -8.39 -14.35
CA ALA A 104 -3.22 -7.13 -13.63
C ALA A 104 -3.75 -5.94 -14.42
N PHE A 105 -4.44 -5.04 -13.74
CA PHE A 105 -4.81 -3.71 -14.24
C PHE A 105 -3.95 -2.64 -13.57
N LEU A 106 -3.49 -1.65 -14.34
CA LEU A 106 -2.66 -0.56 -13.83
C LEU A 106 -3.49 0.71 -13.69
N LEU A 107 -3.52 1.26 -12.48
CA LEU A 107 -4.15 2.55 -12.22
C LEU A 107 -3.10 3.57 -11.76
N THR A 108 -2.87 4.60 -12.56
CA THR A 108 -1.86 5.63 -12.30
C THR A 108 -2.49 7.01 -12.21
N GLU A 109 -1.77 7.99 -11.65
CA GLU A 109 -2.20 9.38 -11.65
C GLU A 109 -2.16 9.97 -13.06
N LYS A 110 -1.04 9.71 -13.79
CA LYS A 110 -0.75 10.29 -15.11
C LYS A 110 -0.54 9.22 -16.17
N GLU A 111 -0.98 9.50 -17.40
CA GLU A 111 -0.80 8.61 -18.54
C GLU A 111 0.68 8.32 -18.84
N GLU A 112 1.51 9.35 -18.80
CA GLU A 112 2.95 9.23 -19.06
C GLU A 112 3.68 8.22 -18.15
N THR A 113 3.07 7.84 -17.01
CA THR A 113 3.65 6.90 -16.05
C THR A 113 3.20 5.46 -16.24
N ILE A 114 2.21 5.19 -17.10
CA ILE A 114 1.65 3.83 -17.31
C ILE A 114 2.71 2.89 -17.86
N GLU A 115 3.38 3.28 -18.94
CA GLU A 115 4.37 2.44 -19.61
C GLU A 115 5.52 2.07 -18.68
N SER A 116 6.15 3.07 -18.04
CA SER A 116 7.25 2.85 -17.10
C SER A 116 6.84 2.01 -15.89
N PHE A 117 5.60 2.15 -15.45
CA PHE A 117 5.06 1.32 -14.36
C PHE A 117 4.84 -0.12 -14.81
N GLY A 118 4.30 -0.32 -16.01
CA GLY A 118 4.14 -1.65 -16.61
C GLY A 118 5.48 -2.37 -16.78
N GLU A 119 6.49 -1.69 -17.31
CA GLU A 119 7.85 -2.22 -17.42
C GLU A 119 8.46 -2.59 -16.06
N TYR A 120 8.29 -1.72 -15.07
CA TYR A 120 8.74 -1.98 -13.70
C TYR A 120 8.13 -3.26 -13.13
N LEU A 121 6.80 -3.46 -13.27
CA LEU A 121 6.12 -4.67 -12.78
C LEU A 121 6.56 -5.92 -13.54
N LYS A 122 6.71 -5.84 -14.87
CA LYS A 122 7.22 -6.95 -15.69
C LYS A 122 8.65 -7.35 -15.35
N ASN A 123 9.50 -6.40 -14.97
CA ASN A 123 10.85 -6.68 -14.50
C ASN A 123 10.87 -7.42 -13.15
N LEU A 124 9.90 -7.15 -12.28
CA LEU A 124 9.78 -7.83 -10.97
C LEU A 124 9.02 -9.15 -11.05
N ALA A 125 8.06 -9.22 -11.93
CA ALA A 125 7.17 -10.37 -12.13
C ALA A 125 7.04 -10.67 -13.64
N PRO A 126 8.02 -11.35 -14.26
CA PRO A 126 8.02 -11.58 -15.72
C PRO A 126 6.79 -12.33 -16.22
N GLY A 127 6.13 -13.12 -15.38
CA GLY A 127 4.91 -13.84 -15.71
C GLY A 127 3.60 -13.05 -15.55
N ILE A 128 3.67 -11.77 -15.12
CA ILE A 128 2.48 -10.93 -15.00
C ILE A 128 1.85 -10.64 -16.37
N GLU A 129 0.54 -10.72 -16.46
CA GLU A 129 -0.22 -10.35 -17.65
C GLU A 129 -0.96 -9.02 -17.39
N ILE A 130 -0.52 -7.93 -18.04
CA ILE A 130 -1.18 -6.63 -17.92
C ILE A 130 -2.32 -6.58 -18.92
N VAL A 131 -3.56 -6.62 -18.42
CA VAL A 131 -4.79 -6.70 -19.22
C VAL A 131 -5.45 -5.35 -19.47
N GLY A 132 -5.02 -4.30 -18.77
CA GLY A 132 -5.54 -2.95 -18.96
C GLY A 132 -4.82 -1.91 -18.09
N SER A 133 -5.12 -0.66 -18.37
CA SER A 133 -4.58 0.47 -17.61
C SER A 133 -5.46 1.71 -17.75
N PHE A 134 -5.44 2.58 -16.74
CA PHE A 134 -6.12 3.86 -16.77
C PHE A 134 -5.30 4.93 -16.03
N ALA A 135 -5.28 6.14 -16.59
CA ALA A 135 -4.71 7.32 -15.94
C ALA A 135 -5.82 8.17 -15.32
N TYR A 136 -5.73 8.44 -14.02
CA TYR A 136 -6.75 9.19 -13.28
C TYR A 136 -6.97 10.60 -13.84
N GLU A 137 -5.94 11.24 -14.39
CA GLU A 137 -6.05 12.56 -15.04
C GLU A 137 -7.02 12.58 -16.24
N LYS A 138 -7.33 11.41 -16.82
CA LYS A 138 -8.30 11.26 -17.91
C LYS A 138 -9.74 11.09 -17.42
N LEU A 139 -9.92 11.03 -16.10
CA LEU A 139 -11.25 10.87 -15.53
C LEU A 139 -12.10 12.10 -15.88
N SER A 140 -13.17 11.87 -16.62
CA SER A 140 -14.21 12.86 -16.93
C SER A 140 -15.52 12.40 -16.30
N GLY A 141 -15.96 13.10 -15.25
CA GLY A 141 -17.15 12.70 -14.49
C GLY A 141 -16.84 12.01 -13.18
N ASP A 142 -17.55 10.93 -12.90
CA ASP A 142 -17.43 10.17 -11.66
C ASP A 142 -16.48 8.96 -11.77
N SER A 143 -16.23 8.31 -10.62
CA SER A 143 -15.37 7.13 -10.54
C SER A 143 -15.88 5.89 -11.27
N ASP A 144 -17.16 5.87 -11.69
CA ASP A 144 -17.76 4.72 -12.39
C ASP A 144 -17.07 4.47 -13.74
N MET A 145 -16.49 5.51 -14.36
CA MET A 145 -15.68 5.34 -15.57
C MET A 145 -14.48 4.39 -15.31
N ILE A 146 -13.73 4.63 -14.23
CA ILE A 146 -12.58 3.80 -13.86
C ILE A 146 -13.04 2.39 -13.44
N VAL A 147 -14.13 2.31 -12.69
CA VAL A 147 -14.74 1.02 -12.28
C VAL A 147 -15.10 0.18 -13.50
N ASN A 148 -15.73 0.78 -14.50
CA ASN A 148 -16.12 0.10 -15.73
C ASN A 148 -14.91 -0.37 -16.53
N GLU A 149 -13.85 0.44 -16.65
CA GLU A 149 -12.61 0.06 -17.33
C GLU A 149 -11.94 -1.14 -16.63
N ILE A 150 -11.84 -1.12 -15.30
CA ILE A 150 -11.30 -2.24 -14.53
C ILE A 150 -12.16 -3.49 -14.76
N ASN A 151 -13.47 -3.37 -14.59
CA ASN A 151 -14.38 -4.52 -14.68
C ASN A 151 -14.44 -5.14 -16.09
N SER A 152 -14.23 -4.34 -17.15
CA SER A 152 -14.26 -4.82 -18.54
C SER A 152 -13.12 -5.79 -18.87
N THR A 153 -12.01 -5.71 -18.14
CA THR A 153 -10.81 -6.52 -18.37
C THR A 153 -10.69 -7.72 -17.43
N PHE A 154 -11.57 -7.84 -16.42
CA PHE A 154 -11.60 -8.93 -15.45
C PHE A 154 -10.22 -9.25 -14.83
N PRO A 155 -9.50 -8.29 -14.27
CA PRO A 155 -8.17 -8.54 -13.72
C PRO A 155 -8.26 -9.28 -12.37
N ASP A 156 -7.27 -10.12 -12.07
CA ASP A 156 -7.11 -10.66 -10.72
C ASP A 156 -6.71 -9.57 -9.74
N ILE A 157 -5.83 -8.65 -10.19
CA ILE A 157 -5.18 -7.64 -9.32
C ILE A 157 -5.26 -6.26 -9.97
N VAL A 158 -5.58 -5.24 -9.17
CA VAL A 158 -5.33 -3.83 -9.53
C VAL A 158 -4.10 -3.35 -8.79
N PHE A 159 -3.08 -2.90 -9.52
CA PHE A 159 -1.97 -2.14 -8.95
C PHE A 159 -2.24 -0.65 -9.09
N SER A 160 -2.47 0.02 -7.96
CA SER A 160 -2.77 1.45 -7.91
C SER A 160 -1.55 2.28 -7.50
N ARG A 161 -1.29 3.38 -8.22
CA ARG A 161 -0.28 4.41 -7.95
C ARG A 161 -0.88 5.81 -8.01
N LEU A 162 -2.05 5.99 -7.41
CA LEU A 162 -2.70 7.31 -7.36
C LEU A 162 -2.15 8.22 -6.26
N GLY A 163 -1.33 7.68 -5.37
CA GLY A 163 -0.93 8.38 -4.15
C GLY A 163 -2.04 8.40 -3.09
N SER A 164 -1.62 8.62 -1.83
CA SER A 164 -2.53 8.76 -0.69
C SER A 164 -2.98 10.23 -0.56
N PRO A 165 -4.23 10.52 -0.14
CA PRO A 165 -5.30 9.59 0.27
C PRO A 165 -6.16 9.05 -0.90
N LYS A 166 -5.88 9.46 -2.15
CA LYS A 166 -6.75 9.22 -3.31
C LYS A 166 -6.99 7.73 -3.58
N GLN A 167 -5.94 6.91 -3.52
CA GLN A 167 -6.07 5.46 -3.79
C GLN A 167 -6.83 4.72 -2.71
N GLU A 168 -6.65 5.08 -1.44
CA GLU A 168 -7.36 4.49 -0.31
C GLU A 168 -8.84 4.88 -0.36
N LYS A 169 -9.13 6.16 -0.59
CA LYS A 169 -10.49 6.67 -0.80
C LYS A 169 -11.18 5.96 -1.96
N PHE A 170 -10.51 5.89 -3.11
CA PHE A 170 -11.08 5.27 -4.31
C PHE A 170 -11.55 3.83 -4.05
N VAL A 171 -10.68 2.99 -3.48
CA VAL A 171 -11.06 1.60 -3.24
C VAL A 171 -12.11 1.47 -2.13
N TYR A 172 -12.03 2.29 -1.09
CA TYR A 172 -13.02 2.31 -0.01
C TYR A 172 -14.44 2.59 -0.53
N GLU A 173 -14.59 3.61 -1.40
CA GLU A 173 -15.87 4.03 -1.94
C GLU A 173 -16.40 3.09 -3.05
N ASN A 174 -15.51 2.44 -3.79
CA ASN A 174 -15.89 1.69 -5.00
C ASN A 174 -15.75 0.16 -4.85
N ALA A 175 -15.24 -0.37 -3.73
CA ALA A 175 -15.08 -1.80 -3.53
C ALA A 175 -16.34 -2.63 -3.85
N PRO A 176 -17.57 -2.21 -3.49
CA PRO A 176 -18.77 -2.98 -3.81
C PRO A 176 -19.10 -3.08 -5.31
N LYS A 177 -18.50 -2.19 -6.14
CA LYS A 177 -18.73 -2.13 -7.59
C LYS A 177 -17.61 -2.80 -8.40
N LEU A 178 -16.45 -3.04 -7.77
CA LEU A 178 -15.27 -3.59 -8.42
C LEU A 178 -15.36 -5.12 -8.53
N ASN A 179 -15.06 -5.64 -9.73
CA ASN A 179 -14.93 -7.06 -9.99
C ASN A 179 -13.44 -7.43 -10.11
N VAL A 180 -12.73 -7.33 -9.01
CA VAL A 180 -11.31 -7.66 -8.87
C VAL A 180 -11.11 -8.35 -7.51
N LYS A 181 -10.15 -9.26 -7.42
CA LYS A 181 -9.89 -10.02 -6.18
C LYS A 181 -8.98 -9.28 -5.22
N LEU A 182 -7.98 -8.59 -5.76
CA LEU A 182 -6.95 -7.91 -4.96
C LEU A 182 -6.68 -6.49 -5.46
N TRP A 183 -6.80 -5.52 -4.56
CA TRP A 183 -6.36 -4.15 -4.78
C TRP A 183 -5.05 -3.91 -4.03
N VAL A 184 -3.98 -3.53 -4.74
CA VAL A 184 -2.66 -3.27 -4.17
C VAL A 184 -2.33 -1.79 -4.33
N ALA A 185 -2.39 -1.04 -3.23
CA ALA A 185 -2.05 0.37 -3.18
C ALA A 185 -0.52 0.53 -2.99
N LEU A 186 0.17 0.88 -4.07
CA LEU A 186 1.61 1.09 -4.09
C LEU A 186 1.95 2.57 -3.94
N LYS A 187 3.07 2.86 -3.28
CA LYS A 187 3.63 4.20 -3.25
C LYS A 187 4.49 4.45 -4.50
N GLU A 188 4.49 5.69 -4.99
CA GLU A 188 5.27 6.11 -6.17
C GLU A 188 6.77 5.79 -6.04
N GLU A 189 7.32 5.89 -4.83
CA GLU A 189 8.73 5.57 -4.53
C GLU A 189 9.08 4.08 -4.64
N PHE A 190 8.11 3.16 -4.67
CA PHE A 190 8.38 1.73 -4.85
C PHE A 190 9.00 1.43 -6.21
N ALA A 191 8.61 2.15 -7.25
CA ALA A 191 9.22 2.03 -8.57
C ALA A 191 10.65 2.61 -8.65
N ALA A 192 11.02 3.50 -7.73
CA ALA A 192 12.34 4.12 -7.69
C ALA A 192 13.38 3.33 -6.86
N LYS A 193 12.98 2.29 -6.14
CA LYS A 193 13.87 1.47 -5.29
C LYS A 193 14.32 0.16 -5.95
N LEU A 194 14.77 0.20 -7.19
CA LEU A 194 15.85 -0.70 -7.61
C LEU A 194 17.10 -0.34 -6.80
N PRO A 195 18.04 -1.27 -6.52
CA PRO A 195 19.20 -1.03 -5.66
C PRO A 195 20.08 0.08 -6.23
N GLN A 196 19.69 1.32 -5.99
CA GLN A 196 20.55 2.48 -6.20
C GLN A 196 21.44 2.59 -4.97
N ARG A 197 22.74 2.71 -5.17
CA ARG A 197 23.74 2.99 -4.15
C ARG A 197 23.19 4.02 -3.17
N ASP A 198 23.17 3.63 -1.89
CA ASP A 198 22.66 4.43 -0.78
C ASP A 198 23.53 5.69 -0.63
N ASN A 199 23.05 6.81 -1.15
CA ASN A 199 23.75 8.09 -1.05
C ASN A 199 23.49 8.67 0.34
N GLY A 200 24.51 9.20 1.02
CA GLY A 200 24.41 9.77 2.37
C GLY A 200 23.27 10.78 2.56
N PHE A 201 22.85 11.46 1.49
CA PHE A 201 21.70 12.36 1.48
C PHE A 201 20.36 11.63 1.71
N LYS A 202 20.18 10.40 1.18
CA LYS A 202 18.98 9.58 1.41
C LYS A 202 18.91 9.13 2.88
N ARG A 203 20.07 8.78 3.48
CA ARG A 203 20.15 8.44 4.91
C ARG A 203 19.78 9.62 5.81
N LEU A 204 20.29 10.82 5.49
CA LEU A 204 19.97 12.03 6.23
C LEU A 204 18.48 12.37 6.13
N ARG A 205 17.89 12.30 4.93
CA ARG A 205 16.44 12.52 4.72
C ARG A 205 15.60 11.52 5.51
N LYS A 206 15.96 10.23 5.46
CA LYS A 206 15.27 9.18 6.24
C LYS A 206 15.36 9.44 7.74
N MET A 207 16.53 9.86 8.25
CA MET A 207 16.73 10.19 9.66
C MET A 207 15.86 11.38 10.09
N ILE A 208 15.80 12.44 9.29
CA ILE A 208 14.96 13.62 9.57
C ILE A 208 13.47 13.22 9.57
N GLN A 209 13.02 12.44 8.58
CA GLN A 209 11.64 11.94 8.53
C GLN A 209 11.30 11.10 9.77
N SER A 210 12.21 10.21 10.20
CA SER A 210 12.03 9.40 11.41
C SER A 210 11.90 10.26 12.68
N LEU A 211 12.70 11.33 12.81
CA LEU A 211 12.61 12.25 13.94
C LEU A 211 11.29 13.02 13.95
N ILE A 212 10.85 13.51 12.80
CA ILE A 212 9.56 14.20 12.64
C ILE A 212 8.41 13.25 12.97
N PHE A 213 8.45 12.04 12.44
CA PHE A 213 7.45 11.00 12.68
C PHE A 213 7.30 10.69 14.17
N LYS A 214 8.41 10.40 14.87
CA LYS A 214 8.40 10.14 16.31
C LYS A 214 7.87 11.32 17.11
N ARG A 215 8.24 12.56 16.74
CA ARG A 215 7.76 13.77 17.41
C ARG A 215 6.25 13.97 17.23
N ARG A 216 5.72 13.75 16.01
CA ARG A 216 4.29 13.87 15.73
C ARG A 216 3.48 12.78 16.43
N LEU A 217 3.98 11.54 16.43
CA LEU A 217 3.35 10.44 17.17
C LEU A 217 3.27 10.72 18.67
N ASN A 218 4.37 11.19 19.28
CA ASN A 218 4.39 11.55 20.70
C ASN A 218 3.41 12.69 21.00
N LYS A 219 3.31 13.68 20.11
CA LYS A 219 2.33 14.77 20.27
C LYS A 219 0.91 14.21 20.19
N TYR A 220 0.59 13.42 19.19
CA TYR A 220 -0.71 12.79 19.04
C TYR A 220 -1.12 11.99 20.29
N ASN A 221 -0.24 11.11 20.78
CA ASN A 221 -0.51 10.30 21.95
C ASN A 221 -0.68 11.15 23.25
N ASN A 222 -0.01 12.31 23.36
CA ASN A 222 -0.18 13.21 24.49
C ASN A 222 -1.49 14.00 24.42
N ASP A 223 -1.92 14.40 23.23
CA ASP A 223 -3.17 15.14 23.02
C ASP A 223 -4.37 14.22 23.28
N ASP A 224 -4.32 12.94 22.83
CA ASP A 224 -5.34 11.92 23.10
C ASP A 224 -5.51 11.66 24.62
N ASN A 225 -4.40 11.50 25.36
CA ASN A 225 -4.43 11.29 26.80
C ASN A 225 -4.94 12.50 27.61
N ASN A 226 -4.88 13.72 27.06
CA ASN A 226 -5.39 14.93 27.71
C ASN A 226 -6.84 15.26 27.35
N GLY A 227 -7.42 14.60 26.35
CA GLY A 227 -8.83 14.75 25.95
C GLY A 227 -9.81 13.85 26.69
N GLU A 228 -9.33 12.88 27.46
CA GLU A 228 -10.14 11.93 28.24
C GLU A 228 -10.34 12.32 29.72
N ASN A 229 -9.95 13.54 30.15
CA ASN A 229 -10.15 14.04 31.51
C ASN A 229 -11.20 15.16 31.57
#